data_90345604115f57fb62a9beccb3c0fc60
#
_entry.id   90345604115f57fb62a9beccb3c0fc60
#
_cell.length_a   1.000
_cell.length_b   1.000
_cell.length_c   1.000
_cell.angle_alpha   90.00
_cell.angle_beta   90.00
_cell.angle_gamma   90.00
#
_symmetry.space_group_name_H-M   'P 1'
#
loop_
_entity.id
_entity.type
_entity.pdbx_description
1 polymer ?
#
loop_
_entity_poly.entity_id
_entity_poly.type
_entity_poly.pdbx_seq_one_letter_code
_entity_poly.pdbx_strand_id
1 'polypeptide(L)'
;MVKVAALFTIILLASGSLAAQDTLPKFTVSTKGNNRVLISWTNNYSNVTQISIQRSTDSLRNFKTILSVPDASIPQNGFVDTKAATLFMFYRLFIVL
;
A
#
# COMPACT_ATOMS: atom_id res chain seq x y z
N MET A 1 1.47 -14.72 15.90
CA MET A 1 1.00 -13.35 15.61
C MET A 1 1.75 -12.79 14.42
N VAL A 2 1.06 -12.21 13.48
CA VAL A 2 1.68 -11.60 12.30
C VAL A 2 2.23 -10.24 12.68
N LYS A 3 3.48 -9.97 12.29
CA LYS A 3 4.08 -8.66 12.40
C LYS A 3 4.12 -8.00 11.03
N VAL A 4 3.82 -6.72 10.99
CA VAL A 4 3.66 -5.98 9.73
C VAL A 4 4.50 -4.71 9.73
N ALA A 5 4.88 -4.27 8.53
CA ALA A 5 5.52 -3.00 8.29
C ALA A 5 4.96 -2.36 7.03
N ALA A 6 4.88 -1.05 7.03
CA ALA A 6 4.38 -0.27 5.91
C ALA A 6 5.55 0.38 5.18
N LEU A 7 5.58 0.21 3.85
CA LEU A 7 6.62 0.76 3.00
C LEU A 7 5.96 1.49 1.83
N PHE A 8 6.62 2.55 1.36
CA PHE A 8 6.14 3.31 0.21
C PHE A 8 7.00 3.06 -1.02
N THR A 9 6.34 2.90 -2.17
CA THR A 9 6.97 2.92 -3.48
C THR A 9 6.15 3.81 -4.40
N ILE A 10 6.81 4.75 -5.07
CA ILE A 10 6.17 5.67 -6.00
C ILE A 10 6.83 5.51 -7.36
N ILE A 11 5.99 5.42 -8.40
CA ILE A 11 6.45 5.49 -9.78
C ILE A 11 5.91 6.76 -10.41
N LEU A 12 6.84 7.60 -10.89
CA LEU A 12 6.51 8.81 -11.63
C LEU A 12 6.58 8.49 -13.11
N LEU A 13 5.42 8.58 -13.80
CA LEU A 13 5.33 8.31 -15.23
C LEU A 13 5.49 9.57 -16.06
N ALA A 14 5.48 10.75 -15.45
CA ALA A 14 5.70 12.02 -16.12
C ALA A 14 7.00 12.63 -15.65
N SER A 15 7.75 13.25 -16.58
CA SER A 15 8.89 14.05 -16.19
C SER A 15 8.41 15.27 -15.41
N GLY A 16 8.93 15.46 -14.23
CA GLY A 16 8.53 16.57 -13.38
C GLY A 16 9.39 16.63 -12.14
N SER A 17 9.24 17.69 -11.38
CA SER A 17 10.00 17.84 -10.15
C SER A 17 9.49 16.85 -9.11
N LEU A 18 10.40 16.34 -8.29
CA LEU A 18 10.09 15.39 -7.23
C LEU A 18 9.64 16.08 -5.94
N ALA A 19 8.94 17.18 -6.03
CA ALA A 19 8.35 17.83 -4.88
C ALA A 19 7.12 17.04 -4.38
N ALA A 20 7.15 15.72 -4.52
CA ALA A 20 5.95 14.91 -4.37
C ALA A 20 5.79 14.27 -3.01
N GLN A 21 6.69 14.51 -2.06
CA GLN A 21 6.58 13.85 -0.75
C GLN A 21 5.34 14.28 0.02
N ASP A 22 4.88 15.50 -0.17
CA ASP A 22 3.68 16.01 0.47
C ASP A 22 2.39 15.49 -0.16
N THR A 23 2.50 14.77 -1.28
CA THR A 23 1.34 14.31 -2.04
C THR A 23 1.17 12.80 -2.00
N LEU A 24 1.77 12.13 -1.03
CA LEU A 24 1.62 10.69 -0.89
C LEU A 24 0.37 10.36 -0.09
N PRO A 25 -0.40 9.36 -0.51
CA PRO A 25 -1.44 8.81 0.34
C PRO A 25 -0.87 8.32 1.65
N LYS A 26 -1.55 8.62 2.74
CA LYS A 26 -1.19 8.07 4.05
C LYS A 26 -1.81 6.68 4.17
N PHE A 27 -1.02 5.72 4.65
CA PHE A 27 -1.58 4.42 4.90
C PHE A 27 -1.09 3.80 6.21
N THR A 28 -1.91 2.93 6.74
CA THR A 28 -1.63 2.20 7.97
C THR A 28 -1.86 0.72 7.76
N VAL A 29 -1.15 -0.08 8.52
CA VAL A 29 -1.24 -1.52 8.50
C VAL A 29 -1.41 -2.00 9.94
N SER A 30 -2.45 -2.78 10.21
CA SER A 30 -2.68 -3.28 11.54
C SER A 30 -3.17 -4.73 11.52
N THR A 31 -2.74 -5.50 12.51
CA THR A 31 -3.19 -6.89 12.66
C THR A 31 -4.57 -6.93 13.31
N LYS A 32 -5.43 -7.85 12.84
CA LYS A 32 -6.79 -8.00 13.33
C LYS A 32 -7.08 -9.39 13.89
N GLY A 33 -6.03 -10.17 14.21
CA GLY A 33 -6.19 -11.54 14.66
C GLY A 33 -6.53 -12.52 13.54
N ASN A 34 -6.40 -13.81 13.80
CA ASN A 34 -6.68 -14.88 12.83
C ASN A 34 -5.92 -14.71 11.52
N ASN A 35 -4.67 -14.20 11.59
CA ASN A 35 -3.83 -13.93 10.44
C ASN A 35 -4.45 -12.95 9.43
N ARG A 36 -5.32 -12.05 9.91
CA ARG A 36 -5.90 -10.99 9.09
C ARG A 36 -5.16 -9.69 9.34
N VAL A 37 -4.94 -8.94 8.28
CA VAL A 37 -4.25 -7.65 8.32
C VAL A 37 -5.12 -6.62 7.62
N LEU A 38 -5.42 -5.53 8.31
CA LEU A 38 -6.13 -4.41 7.72
C LEU A 38 -5.12 -3.41 7.17
N ILE A 39 -5.25 -3.11 5.88
CA ILE A 39 -4.52 -2.04 5.22
C ILE A 39 -5.54 -0.95 4.92
N SER A 40 -5.30 0.25 5.40
CA SER A 40 -6.18 1.38 5.12
C SER A 40 -5.37 2.58 4.69
N TRP A 41 -5.95 3.42 3.82
CA TRP A 41 -5.26 4.58 3.28
C TRP A 41 -6.22 5.72 3.06
N THR A 42 -5.63 6.92 2.98
CA THR A 42 -6.32 8.14 2.62
C THR A 42 -5.60 8.76 1.43
N ASN A 43 -6.34 9.01 0.36
CA ASN A 43 -5.82 9.67 -0.83
C ASN A 43 -6.66 10.90 -1.15
N ASN A 44 -6.09 12.08 -0.95
CA ASN A 44 -6.74 13.35 -1.25
C ASN A 44 -6.13 14.02 -2.49
N TYR A 45 -5.40 13.28 -3.30
CA TYR A 45 -4.62 13.83 -4.40
C TYR A 45 -5.18 13.35 -5.73
N SER A 46 -5.51 14.30 -6.60
CA SER A 46 -6.09 13.99 -7.91
C SER A 46 -5.07 13.43 -8.91
N ASN A 47 -3.78 13.62 -8.64
CA ASN A 47 -2.74 13.14 -9.55
C ASN A 47 -2.35 11.67 -9.31
N VAL A 48 -2.93 11.02 -8.34
CA VAL A 48 -2.75 9.57 -8.16
C VAL A 48 -3.72 8.85 -9.08
N THR A 49 -3.19 8.11 -10.04
CA THR A 49 -3.99 7.42 -11.04
C THR A 49 -4.17 5.95 -10.74
N GLN A 50 -3.27 5.36 -9.98
CA GLN A 50 -3.34 3.94 -9.63
C GLN A 50 -2.78 3.71 -8.25
N ILE A 51 -3.43 2.85 -7.49
CA ILE A 51 -2.93 2.34 -6.22
C ILE A 51 -3.00 0.81 -6.27
N SER A 52 -1.90 0.17 -5.94
CA SER A 52 -1.85 -1.29 -5.79
C SER A 52 -1.28 -1.62 -4.43
N ILE A 53 -1.87 -2.60 -3.76
CA ILE A 53 -1.35 -3.11 -2.49
C ILE A 53 -0.46 -4.29 -2.80
N GLN A 54 0.76 -4.25 -2.28
CA GLN A 54 1.74 -5.30 -2.47
C GLN A 54 2.21 -5.83 -1.12
N ARG A 55 2.54 -7.09 -1.10
CA ARG A 55 2.93 -7.82 0.10
C ARG A 55 4.17 -8.66 -0.16
N SER A 56 5.05 -8.75 0.85
CA SER A 56 6.22 -9.62 0.81
C SER A 56 6.55 -10.12 2.22
N THR A 57 7.27 -11.22 2.29
CA THR A 57 7.90 -11.69 3.53
C THR A 57 9.30 -11.08 3.73
N ASP A 58 9.79 -10.33 2.74
CA ASP A 58 11.11 -9.69 2.75
C ASP A 58 10.91 -8.19 2.54
N SER A 59 11.52 -7.36 3.41
CA SER A 59 11.35 -5.91 3.33
C SER A 59 11.97 -5.29 2.07
N LEU A 60 12.85 -6.00 1.37
CA LEU A 60 13.62 -5.46 0.25
C LEU A 60 13.19 -5.99 -1.12
N ARG A 61 12.51 -7.14 -1.18
CA ARG A 61 12.27 -7.81 -2.46
C ARG A 61 11.06 -8.73 -2.41
N ASN A 62 10.71 -9.24 -3.58
CA ASN A 62 9.65 -10.24 -3.75
C ASN A 62 8.26 -9.74 -3.37
N PHE A 63 8.04 -8.44 -3.52
CA PHE A 63 6.70 -7.89 -3.35
C PHE A 63 5.80 -8.35 -4.48
N LYS A 64 4.60 -8.80 -4.12
CA LYS A 64 3.57 -9.21 -5.08
C LYS A 64 2.32 -8.39 -4.86
N THR A 65 1.69 -7.98 -5.95
CA THR A 65 0.42 -7.28 -5.89
C THR A 65 -0.67 -8.24 -5.42
N ILE A 66 -1.35 -7.85 -4.34
CA ILE A 66 -2.48 -8.61 -3.82
C ILE A 66 -3.82 -7.94 -4.13
N LEU A 67 -3.80 -6.65 -4.44
CA LEU A 67 -4.99 -5.92 -4.87
C LEU A 67 -4.58 -4.71 -5.70
N SER A 68 -5.21 -4.54 -6.86
CA SER A 68 -5.19 -3.27 -7.57
C SER A 68 -6.50 -2.56 -7.28
N VAL A 69 -6.42 -1.36 -6.72
CA VAL A 69 -7.59 -0.63 -6.28
C VAL A 69 -8.39 -0.19 -7.51
N PRO A 70 -9.68 -0.54 -7.62
CA PRO A 70 -10.47 -0.21 -8.81
C PRO A 70 -10.60 1.29 -9.07
N ASP A 71 -10.67 2.09 -8.01
CA ASP A 71 -10.81 3.52 -8.12
C ASP A 71 -9.91 4.21 -7.09
N ALA A 72 -8.78 4.73 -7.58
CA ALA A 72 -7.80 5.39 -6.71
C ALA A 72 -8.29 6.74 -6.19
N SER A 73 -9.36 7.30 -6.78
CA SER A 73 -9.86 8.62 -6.39
C SER A 73 -10.69 8.61 -5.11
N ILE A 74 -11.10 7.44 -4.62
CA ILE A 74 -11.86 7.35 -3.38
C ILE A 74 -10.96 7.81 -2.21
N PRO A 75 -11.37 8.88 -1.46
CA PRO A 75 -10.47 9.48 -0.47
C PRO A 75 -10.08 8.57 0.68
N GLN A 76 -11.00 7.71 1.12
CA GLN A 76 -10.73 6.76 2.20
C GLN A 76 -11.10 5.37 1.73
N ASN A 77 -10.19 4.44 1.90
CA ASN A 77 -10.42 3.07 1.47
C ASN A 77 -9.56 2.12 2.29
N GLY A 78 -9.84 0.84 2.17
CA GLY A 78 -9.12 -0.18 2.90
C GLY A 78 -9.32 -1.56 2.30
N PHE A 79 -8.48 -2.47 2.76
CA PHE A 79 -8.51 -3.86 2.33
C PHE A 79 -8.05 -4.75 3.48
N VAL A 80 -8.72 -5.87 3.67
CA VAL A 80 -8.31 -6.87 4.66
C VAL A 80 -7.63 -8.01 3.93
N ASP A 81 -6.34 -8.20 4.22
CA ASP A 81 -5.59 -9.34 3.73
C ASP A 81 -5.87 -10.52 4.66
N THR A 82 -6.54 -11.54 4.14
CA THR A 82 -6.89 -12.74 4.88
C THR A 82 -5.87 -13.86 4.68
N LYS A 83 -4.82 -13.62 3.93
CA LYS A 83 -3.84 -14.64 3.57
C LYS A 83 -2.45 -14.35 4.14
N ALA A 84 -2.37 -13.56 5.19
CA ALA A 84 -1.12 -13.25 5.86
C ALA A 84 -0.72 -14.45 6.74
N ALA A 85 0.05 -15.37 6.19
CA ALA A 85 0.27 -16.68 6.80
C ALA A 85 1.64 -16.83 7.48
N THR A 86 2.48 -15.80 7.49
CA THR A 86 3.81 -15.88 8.09
C THR A 86 3.95 -14.95 9.28
N LEU A 87 5.02 -15.13 10.08
CA LEU A 87 5.28 -14.29 11.24
C LEU A 87 5.56 -12.84 10.88
N PHE A 88 6.17 -12.61 9.73
CA PHE A 88 6.47 -11.27 9.23
C PHE A 88 5.85 -11.07 7.86
N MET A 89 5.13 -9.96 7.73
CA MET A 89 4.59 -9.52 6.45
C MET A 89 4.91 -8.05 6.29
N PHE A 90 5.38 -7.70 5.11
CA PHE A 90 5.67 -6.33 4.73
C PHE A 90 4.68 -5.90 3.64
N TYR A 91 4.12 -4.71 3.80
CA TYR A 91 3.14 -4.16 2.87
C TYR A 91 3.63 -2.84 2.34
N ARG A 92 3.34 -2.58 1.08
CA ARG A 92 3.59 -1.27 0.48
C ARG A 92 2.44 -0.90 -0.45
N LEU A 93 2.22 0.39 -0.61
CA LEU A 93 1.39 0.90 -1.70
C LEU A 93 2.28 1.19 -2.88
N PHE A 94 1.91 0.64 -4.02
CA PHE A 94 2.52 0.95 -5.30
C PHE A 94 1.64 2.00 -5.96
N ILE A 95 2.18 3.20 -6.11
CA ILE A 95 1.40 4.38 -6.49
C ILE A 95 1.91 4.89 -7.82
N VAL A 96 0.99 5.12 -8.75
CA VAL A 96 1.28 5.72 -10.06
C VAL A 96 0.67 7.11 -10.07
N LEU A 97 1.52 8.09 -10.35
CA LEU A 97 1.14 9.50 -10.45
C LEU A 97 0.91 9.91 -11.90
#